data_b2d29c221c332572579ece5a9fd7cf1d
#
_entry.id   b2d29c221c332572579ece5a9fd7cf1d
#
_cell.length_a   1.000
_cell.length_b   1.000
_cell.length_c   1.000
_cell.angle_alpha   90.00
_cell.angle_beta   90.00
_cell.angle_gamma   90.00
#
_symmetry.space_group_name_H-M   'P 1'
#
loop_
_entity.id
_entity.type
_entity.pdbx_description
1 polymer ?
#
loop_
_entity_poly.entity_id
_entity_poly.type
_entity_poly.pdbx_seq_one_letter_code
_entity_poly.pdbx_strand_id
1 'polypeptide(L)'
;MSLLSDDGMAYPIEHSLFDYSGLYLPVQALRDLSIQHVLNIEGVWDAANTEVNTNDLSKNILFLEENNGCLTPGVIIKKNGKYEIIISLTFCQFIWAVGLYISTVFDNVVQIPMMNAMGCNIHGYKANKAAVEFAGDSFFRARRLLEKQWRKEIFFEIPNICDPQAFRNEIGKANALMISGVWFIFAHELAHSYLGHTQTVSNADQMVKDEIAADELALDWLAETFGADDGYTNKVGIANLLCALLFMGPDSVSGGGSHPHMDIRIDLLMKRMDVPEIDVLWGYVGSALRLWLMVYGGYSIAEDMALKPFNFYKDFYDYYLAKLRETRQRLFPEWVKPDWYVE
;
A
#
# COMPACT_ATOMS: atom_id res chain seq x y z
N MET A 1 3.20 -14.86 -14.24
CA MET A 1 1.80 -15.33 -14.36
C MET A 1 0.91 -14.13 -14.07
N SER A 2 0.15 -13.63 -15.03
CA SER A 2 -0.68 -12.43 -14.80
C SER A 2 -1.73 -12.72 -13.75
N LEU A 3 -1.85 -11.88 -12.72
CA LEU A 3 -2.91 -11.96 -11.71
C LEU A 3 -4.27 -11.48 -12.27
N LEU A 4 -4.25 -10.92 -13.47
CA LEU A 4 -5.42 -10.49 -14.21
C LEU A 4 -5.51 -11.35 -15.47
N SER A 5 -6.67 -11.91 -15.77
CA SER A 5 -6.93 -12.46 -17.10
C SER A 5 -6.88 -11.35 -18.15
N ASP A 6 -6.70 -11.67 -19.43
CA ASP A 6 -6.62 -10.71 -20.54
C ASP A 6 -7.81 -9.73 -20.61
N ASP A 7 -8.90 -10.05 -19.93
CA ASP A 7 -10.10 -9.25 -19.77
C ASP A 7 -10.15 -8.46 -18.44
N GLY A 8 -9.04 -8.38 -17.71
CA GLY A 8 -8.93 -7.61 -16.47
C GLY A 8 -9.60 -8.27 -15.26
N MET A 9 -9.91 -9.56 -15.35
CA MET A 9 -10.45 -10.32 -14.21
C MET A 9 -9.35 -10.77 -13.28
N ALA A 10 -9.54 -10.55 -11.99
CA ALA A 10 -8.82 -11.33 -10.99
C ALA A 10 -9.10 -12.81 -11.22
N TYR A 11 -8.07 -13.66 -11.22
CA TYR A 11 -8.26 -15.10 -11.33
C TYR A 11 -9.32 -15.55 -10.32
N PRO A 12 -10.27 -16.38 -10.76
CA PRO A 12 -11.21 -16.96 -9.82
C PRO A 12 -10.39 -17.74 -8.78
N ILE A 13 -10.51 -17.35 -7.53
CA ILE A 13 -9.94 -18.10 -6.43
C ILE A 13 -10.66 -19.44 -6.45
N GLU A 14 -9.92 -20.52 -6.71
CA GLU A 14 -10.51 -21.85 -6.60
C GLU A 14 -10.89 -22.09 -5.14
N HIS A 15 -12.17 -21.95 -4.85
CA HIS A 15 -12.74 -22.17 -3.52
C HIS A 15 -12.41 -23.56 -2.92
N SER A 16 -11.98 -24.51 -3.76
CA SER A 16 -11.62 -25.86 -3.36
C SER A 16 -10.31 -25.96 -2.56
N LEU A 17 -9.46 -24.92 -2.59
CA LEU A 17 -8.16 -24.94 -1.92
C LEU A 17 -8.22 -24.57 -0.43
N PHE A 18 -9.33 -24.08 0.05
CA PHE A 18 -9.46 -23.54 1.41
C PHE A 18 -10.69 -24.13 2.12
N ASP A 19 -10.50 -24.64 3.33
CA ASP A 19 -11.61 -25.09 4.18
C ASP A 19 -12.29 -23.88 4.84
N TYR A 20 -13.44 -23.51 4.31
CA TYR A 20 -14.21 -22.32 4.67
C TYR A 20 -15.30 -22.58 5.72
N SER A 21 -15.12 -23.57 6.58
CA SER A 21 -16.10 -23.91 7.63
C SER A 21 -16.26 -22.83 8.73
N GLY A 22 -15.49 -21.75 8.68
CA GLY A 22 -15.56 -20.58 9.55
C GLY A 22 -16.03 -19.30 8.83
N LEU A 23 -16.20 -18.21 9.56
CA LEU A 23 -16.48 -16.85 9.04
C LEU A 23 -15.38 -16.41 8.06
N TYR A 24 -15.60 -16.73 6.79
CA TYR A 24 -14.64 -16.48 5.75
C TYR A 24 -14.78 -15.06 5.20
N LEU A 25 -13.66 -14.34 5.20
CA LEU A 25 -13.57 -13.00 4.64
C LEU A 25 -12.84 -13.06 3.30
N PRO A 26 -13.41 -12.55 2.21
CA PRO A 26 -12.76 -12.57 0.89
C PRO A 26 -11.34 -12.01 0.87
N VAL A 27 -11.05 -11.00 1.69
CA VAL A 27 -9.71 -10.42 1.84
C VAL A 27 -8.69 -11.43 2.38
N GLN A 28 -9.14 -12.42 3.14
CA GLN A 28 -8.27 -13.50 3.64
C GLN A 28 -7.73 -14.36 2.50
N ALA A 29 -8.57 -14.71 1.52
CA ALA A 29 -8.11 -15.48 0.36
C ALA A 29 -7.06 -14.73 -0.46
N LEU A 30 -7.26 -13.42 -0.69
CA LEU A 30 -6.27 -12.60 -1.40
C LEU A 30 -4.96 -12.54 -0.63
N ARG A 31 -5.02 -12.43 0.69
CA ARG A 31 -3.83 -12.44 1.54
C ARG A 31 -3.10 -13.77 1.46
N ASP A 32 -3.82 -14.88 1.64
CA ASP A 32 -3.23 -16.22 1.64
C ASP A 32 -2.63 -16.56 0.26
N LEU A 33 -3.30 -16.17 -0.83
CA LEU A 33 -2.77 -16.24 -2.18
C LEU A 33 -1.51 -15.40 -2.32
N SER A 34 -1.51 -14.19 -1.81
CA SER A 34 -0.38 -13.28 -1.81
C SER A 34 0.86 -13.91 -1.17
N ILE A 35 0.70 -14.52 0.00
CA ILE A 35 1.81 -15.16 0.71
C ILE A 35 2.35 -16.37 -0.07
N GLN A 36 1.49 -17.19 -0.65
CA GLN A 36 1.93 -18.31 -1.49
C GLN A 36 2.76 -17.83 -2.68
N HIS A 37 2.39 -16.71 -3.28
CA HIS A 37 3.13 -16.15 -4.41
C HIS A 37 4.48 -15.56 -3.99
N VAL A 38 4.54 -14.78 -2.91
CA VAL A 38 5.78 -14.14 -2.46
C VAL A 38 6.85 -15.17 -2.06
N LEU A 39 6.44 -16.31 -1.53
CA LEU A 39 7.34 -17.42 -1.20
C LEU A 39 7.94 -18.13 -2.42
N ASN A 40 7.44 -17.85 -3.63
CA ASN A 40 8.05 -18.34 -4.88
C ASN A 40 9.14 -17.40 -5.43
N ILE A 41 9.36 -16.24 -4.79
CA ILE A 41 10.41 -15.29 -5.16
C ILE A 41 11.72 -15.79 -4.53
N GLU A 42 12.77 -16.02 -5.35
CA GLU A 42 14.00 -16.68 -4.94
C GLU A 42 14.64 -16.02 -3.72
N GLY A 43 14.85 -14.71 -3.74
CA GLY A 43 15.45 -13.98 -2.61
C GLY A 43 14.62 -14.07 -1.32
N VAL A 44 13.30 -14.02 -1.42
CA VAL A 44 12.40 -14.19 -0.27
C VAL A 44 12.43 -15.63 0.24
N TRP A 45 12.42 -16.62 -0.67
CA TRP A 45 12.48 -18.02 -0.31
C TRP A 45 13.77 -18.38 0.44
N ASP A 46 14.91 -17.91 -0.06
CA ASP A 46 16.20 -18.18 0.55
C ASP A 46 16.34 -17.55 1.94
N ALA A 47 15.87 -16.30 2.09
CA ALA A 47 15.82 -15.63 3.39
C ALA A 47 14.88 -16.35 4.36
N ALA A 48 13.69 -16.74 3.91
CA ALA A 48 12.72 -17.47 4.71
C ALA A 48 13.25 -18.84 5.15
N ASN A 49 13.96 -19.57 4.29
CA ASN A 49 14.57 -20.84 4.62
C ASN A 49 15.67 -20.72 5.66
N THR A 50 16.40 -19.62 5.66
CA THR A 50 17.52 -19.39 6.59
C THR A 50 17.00 -19.02 7.98
N GLU A 51 16.02 -18.12 8.06
CA GLU A 51 15.55 -17.51 9.30
C GLU A 51 14.30 -18.19 9.89
N VAL A 52 13.43 -18.68 9.03
CA VAL A 52 12.17 -19.32 9.40
C VAL A 52 12.20 -20.76 8.94
N ASN A 53 12.05 -21.72 9.85
CA ASN A 53 12.04 -23.13 9.49
C ASN A 53 10.85 -23.41 8.56
N THR A 54 11.12 -23.49 7.24
CA THR A 54 10.12 -23.48 6.17
C THR A 54 9.11 -24.61 6.20
N ASN A 55 9.44 -25.74 6.83
CA ASN A 55 8.49 -26.82 7.03
C ASN A 55 7.27 -26.41 7.87
N ASP A 56 7.32 -25.25 8.51
CA ASP A 56 6.29 -24.68 9.35
C ASP A 56 5.80 -23.29 8.90
N LEU A 57 6.29 -22.74 7.77
CA LEU A 57 5.93 -21.37 7.33
C LEU A 57 4.40 -21.19 7.18
N SER A 58 3.70 -22.16 6.61
CA SER A 58 2.24 -22.13 6.52
C SER A 58 1.54 -22.20 7.87
N LYS A 59 2.23 -22.71 8.92
CA LYS A 59 1.72 -22.78 10.29
C LYS A 59 2.23 -21.64 11.18
N ASN A 60 3.34 -20.99 10.77
CA ASN A 60 3.98 -19.91 11.53
C ASN A 60 3.56 -18.52 11.09
N ILE A 61 2.88 -18.38 9.94
CA ILE A 61 2.24 -17.14 9.55
C ILE A 61 0.87 -17.11 10.22
N LEU A 62 0.87 -16.74 11.48
CA LEU A 62 -0.36 -16.58 12.25
C LEU A 62 -1.05 -15.28 11.84
N PHE A 63 -2.18 -15.44 11.21
CA PHE A 63 -3.12 -14.37 10.91
C PHE A 63 -4.02 -14.18 12.12
N LEU A 64 -3.62 -13.31 13.05
CA LEU A 64 -4.47 -13.00 14.17
C LEU A 64 -5.73 -12.28 13.68
N GLU A 65 -6.88 -12.89 13.92
CA GLU A 65 -8.10 -12.11 14.12
C GLU A 65 -7.82 -11.13 15.25
N GLU A 66 -7.78 -9.85 14.92
CA GLU A 66 -7.43 -8.82 15.88
C GLU A 66 -8.47 -8.69 16.98
N ASN A 67 -8.31 -9.42 18.04
CA ASN A 67 -9.00 -9.13 19.29
C ASN A 67 -8.31 -8.01 20.10
N ASN A 68 -7.09 -7.62 19.76
CA ASN A 68 -6.25 -6.77 20.62
C ASN A 68 -6.17 -5.29 20.25
N GLY A 69 -6.90 -4.84 19.26
CA GLY A 69 -7.11 -3.42 19.04
C GLY A 69 -5.91 -2.61 18.52
N CYS A 70 -4.84 -3.22 18.01
CA CYS A 70 -3.75 -2.52 17.35
C CYS A 70 -3.82 -2.78 15.83
N LEU A 71 -3.79 -1.71 15.04
CA LEU A 71 -3.73 -1.80 13.58
C LEU A 71 -2.26 -1.72 13.16
N THR A 72 -1.51 -2.81 13.36
CA THR A 72 -0.17 -2.94 12.82
C THR A 72 -0.25 -3.55 11.42
N PRO A 73 0.42 -2.98 10.42
CA PRO A 73 0.45 -3.53 9.05
C PRO A 73 0.97 -4.96 9.02
N GLY A 74 2.13 -5.16 9.60
CA GLY A 74 2.79 -6.42 9.83
C GLY A 74 3.60 -6.37 11.12
N VAL A 75 4.02 -7.51 11.61
CA VAL A 75 4.99 -7.63 12.70
C VAL A 75 5.64 -9.00 12.65
N ILE A 76 6.96 -9.03 12.86
CA ILE A 76 7.68 -10.27 13.10
C ILE A 76 7.95 -10.42 14.58
N ILE A 77 7.61 -11.58 15.13
CA ILE A 77 7.86 -11.90 16.54
C ILE A 77 8.64 -13.19 16.68
N LYS A 78 9.50 -13.27 17.68
CA LYS A 78 10.20 -14.51 18.02
C LYS A 78 9.49 -15.22 19.17
N LYS A 79 8.97 -16.42 18.93
CA LYS A 79 8.26 -17.21 19.90
C LYS A 79 8.80 -18.64 19.92
N ASN A 80 9.23 -19.11 21.09
CA ASN A 80 9.81 -20.46 21.24
C ASN A 80 11.00 -20.75 20.29
N GLY A 81 11.82 -19.73 20.01
CA GLY A 81 12.98 -19.87 19.10
C GLY A 81 12.62 -19.83 17.62
N LYS A 82 11.35 -19.65 17.26
CA LYS A 82 10.87 -19.52 15.88
C LYS A 82 10.35 -18.10 15.63
N TYR A 83 10.40 -17.66 14.38
CA TYR A 83 9.81 -16.39 13.97
C TYR A 83 8.39 -16.60 13.46
N GLU A 84 7.50 -15.73 13.87
CA GLU A 84 6.11 -15.67 13.39
C GLU A 84 5.90 -14.30 12.73
N ILE A 85 5.47 -14.28 11.46
CA ILE A 85 5.09 -13.06 10.76
C ILE A 85 3.57 -12.93 10.84
N ILE A 86 3.09 -11.82 11.35
CA ILE A 86 1.68 -11.53 11.54
C ILE A 86 1.30 -10.37 10.61
N ILE A 87 0.34 -10.58 9.72
CA ILE A 87 -0.19 -9.55 8.83
C ILE A 87 -1.67 -9.33 9.15
N SER A 88 -2.03 -8.12 9.52
CA SER A 88 -3.39 -7.76 9.93
C SER A 88 -4.38 -7.84 8.77
N LEU A 89 -5.45 -8.64 8.94
CA LEU A 89 -6.56 -8.69 7.96
C LEU A 89 -7.26 -7.34 7.82
N THR A 90 -7.44 -6.64 8.93
CA THR A 90 -8.05 -5.31 8.94
C THR A 90 -7.21 -4.33 8.12
N PHE A 91 -5.88 -4.42 8.24
CA PHE A 91 -5.00 -3.59 7.43
C PHE A 91 -5.01 -4.01 5.95
N CYS A 92 -5.04 -5.31 5.63
CA CYS A 92 -5.22 -5.80 4.26
C CYS A 92 -6.48 -5.21 3.62
N GLN A 93 -7.60 -5.19 4.35
CA GLN A 93 -8.84 -4.59 3.87
C GLN A 93 -8.73 -3.08 3.70
N PHE A 94 -7.99 -2.41 4.57
CA PHE A 94 -7.71 -0.99 4.43
C PHE A 94 -6.85 -0.70 3.20
N ILE A 95 -5.77 -1.47 2.95
CA ILE A 95 -4.96 -1.37 1.71
C ILE A 95 -5.84 -1.53 0.48
N TRP A 96 -6.74 -2.52 0.49
CA TRP A 96 -7.65 -2.77 -0.62
C TRP A 96 -8.55 -1.57 -0.90
N ALA A 97 -9.18 -1.00 0.13
CA ALA A 97 -10.07 0.15 -0.02
C ALA A 97 -9.33 1.43 -0.45
N VAL A 98 -8.10 1.63 0.04
CA VAL A 98 -7.23 2.73 -0.39
C VAL A 98 -6.89 2.57 -1.87
N GLY A 99 -6.49 1.37 -2.29
CA GLY A 99 -6.18 1.05 -3.69
C GLY A 99 -7.37 1.26 -4.61
N LEU A 100 -8.57 0.80 -4.19
CA LEU A 100 -9.81 1.04 -4.91
C LEU A 100 -10.04 2.54 -5.13
N TYR A 101 -9.91 3.35 -4.06
CA TYR A 101 -10.21 4.77 -4.13
C TYR A 101 -9.18 5.54 -4.97
N ILE A 102 -7.90 5.36 -4.69
CA ILE A 102 -6.84 6.10 -5.40
C ILE A 102 -6.83 5.75 -6.88
N SER A 103 -6.89 4.45 -7.25
CA SER A 103 -6.88 4.04 -8.65
C SER A 103 -8.11 4.55 -9.40
N THR A 104 -9.29 4.47 -8.78
CA THR A 104 -10.53 4.97 -9.40
C THR A 104 -10.52 6.49 -9.58
N VAL A 105 -10.04 7.24 -8.58
CA VAL A 105 -9.90 8.70 -8.68
C VAL A 105 -8.83 9.06 -9.72
N PHE A 106 -7.69 8.38 -9.70
CA PHE A 106 -6.62 8.63 -10.67
C PHE A 106 -7.12 8.43 -12.09
N ASP A 107 -7.70 7.28 -12.40
CA ASP A 107 -8.17 6.94 -13.76
C ASP A 107 -9.28 7.90 -14.24
N ASN A 108 -10.20 8.29 -13.35
CA ASN A 108 -11.40 9.03 -13.73
C ASN A 108 -11.25 10.54 -13.61
N VAL A 109 -10.37 11.05 -12.74
CA VAL A 109 -10.34 12.48 -12.40
C VAL A 109 -8.99 13.12 -12.73
N VAL A 110 -7.89 12.36 -12.68
CA VAL A 110 -6.53 12.91 -12.81
C VAL A 110 -5.89 12.55 -14.15
N GLN A 111 -5.88 11.28 -14.53
CA GLN A 111 -5.10 10.78 -15.66
C GLN A 111 -5.47 11.47 -16.98
N ILE A 112 -6.73 11.48 -17.36
CA ILE A 112 -7.16 12.05 -18.65
C ILE A 112 -6.97 13.56 -18.73
N PRO A 113 -7.34 14.37 -17.71
CA PRO A 113 -6.99 15.80 -17.69
C PRO A 113 -5.49 16.05 -17.85
N MET A 114 -4.65 15.27 -17.17
CA MET A 114 -3.18 15.40 -17.30
C MET A 114 -2.68 15.01 -18.68
N MET A 115 -3.16 13.90 -19.27
CA MET A 115 -2.81 13.52 -20.64
C MET A 115 -3.22 14.59 -21.65
N ASN A 116 -4.37 15.22 -21.46
CA ASN A 116 -4.77 16.34 -22.31
C ASN A 116 -3.90 17.57 -22.10
N ALA A 117 -3.48 17.89 -20.88
CA ALA A 117 -2.52 18.95 -20.60
C ALA A 117 -1.15 18.69 -21.26
N MET A 118 -0.76 17.42 -21.36
CA MET A 118 0.43 16.97 -22.10
C MET A 118 0.24 16.88 -23.62
N GLY A 119 -0.93 17.27 -24.15
CA GLY A 119 -1.19 17.37 -25.59
C GLY A 119 -1.77 16.10 -26.24
N CYS A 120 -2.20 15.11 -25.47
CA CYS A 120 -2.78 13.86 -26.02
C CYS A 120 -4.16 14.05 -26.67
N ASN A 121 -4.86 15.18 -26.41
CA ASN A 121 -6.15 15.55 -27.01
C ASN A 121 -7.20 14.42 -26.96
N ILE A 122 -7.36 13.79 -25.82
CA ILE A 122 -8.36 12.75 -25.61
C ILE A 122 -9.73 13.40 -25.46
N HIS A 123 -10.54 13.29 -26.53
CA HIS A 123 -11.87 13.85 -26.57
C HIS A 123 -12.95 12.83 -26.20
N GLY A 124 -14.06 13.31 -25.66
CA GLY A 124 -15.25 12.49 -25.40
C GLY A 124 -15.17 11.63 -24.13
N TYR A 125 -14.06 11.68 -23.39
CA TYR A 125 -13.96 11.00 -22.12
C TYR A 125 -14.96 11.57 -21.09
N LYS A 126 -15.68 10.68 -20.43
CA LYS A 126 -16.55 11.02 -19.31
C LYS A 126 -16.14 10.18 -18.11
N ALA A 127 -15.81 10.89 -17.02
CA ALA A 127 -15.52 10.22 -15.75
C ALA A 127 -16.71 9.34 -15.31
N ASN A 128 -16.41 8.13 -14.89
CA ASN A 128 -17.41 7.25 -14.28
C ASN A 128 -17.71 7.70 -12.84
N LYS A 129 -18.66 8.64 -12.70
CA LYS A 129 -19.02 9.22 -11.40
C LYS A 129 -19.48 8.15 -10.41
N ALA A 130 -20.23 7.14 -10.86
CA ALA A 130 -20.72 6.08 -10.01
C ALA A 130 -19.56 5.23 -9.43
N ALA A 131 -18.53 4.96 -10.24
CA ALA A 131 -17.34 4.28 -9.74
C ALA A 131 -16.58 5.13 -8.72
N VAL A 132 -16.45 6.44 -8.95
CA VAL A 132 -15.77 7.36 -8.00
C VAL A 132 -16.55 7.44 -6.69
N GLU A 133 -17.87 7.53 -6.73
CA GLU A 133 -18.74 7.54 -5.53
C GLU A 133 -18.62 6.22 -4.77
N PHE A 134 -18.73 5.08 -5.46
CA PHE A 134 -18.56 3.75 -4.86
C PHE A 134 -17.20 3.58 -4.18
N ALA A 135 -16.12 3.96 -4.85
CA ALA A 135 -14.78 3.87 -4.31
C ALA A 135 -14.58 4.83 -3.12
N GLY A 136 -15.13 6.03 -3.19
CA GLY A 136 -15.12 7.01 -2.10
C GLY A 136 -15.85 6.49 -0.86
N ASP A 137 -17.05 5.98 -1.01
CA ASP A 137 -17.82 5.40 0.09
C ASP A 137 -17.08 4.23 0.74
N SER A 138 -16.48 3.36 -0.07
CA SER A 138 -15.68 2.23 0.40
C SER A 138 -14.47 2.70 1.23
N PHE A 139 -13.76 3.72 0.75
CA PHE A 139 -12.62 4.31 1.46
C PHE A 139 -13.03 4.97 2.78
N PHE A 140 -14.08 5.79 2.79
CA PHE A 140 -14.52 6.46 4.01
C PHE A 140 -15.06 5.48 5.05
N ARG A 141 -15.67 4.37 4.63
CA ARG A 141 -16.03 3.26 5.53
C ARG A 141 -14.76 2.58 6.08
N ALA A 142 -13.81 2.25 5.21
CA ALA A 142 -12.56 1.61 5.63
C ALA A 142 -11.74 2.45 6.61
N ARG A 143 -11.76 3.78 6.50
CA ARG A 143 -11.13 4.65 7.49
C ARG A 143 -11.65 4.44 8.92
N ARG A 144 -12.92 4.06 9.08
CA ARG A 144 -13.48 3.71 10.40
C ARG A 144 -12.87 2.43 10.98
N LEU A 145 -12.21 1.57 10.15
CA LEU A 145 -11.44 0.42 10.65
C LEU A 145 -10.24 0.87 11.49
N LEU A 146 -9.75 2.10 11.31
CA LEU A 146 -8.70 2.69 12.15
C LEU A 146 -9.20 2.96 13.57
N GLU A 147 -10.52 3.05 13.77
CA GLU A 147 -11.17 3.27 15.04
C GLU A 147 -11.53 1.92 15.69
N LYS A 148 -10.93 1.61 16.85
CA LYS A 148 -11.06 0.31 17.53
C LYS A 148 -12.51 -0.17 17.73
N GLN A 149 -13.42 0.77 18.03
CA GLN A 149 -14.80 0.45 18.40
C GLN A 149 -15.68 -0.05 17.23
N TRP A 150 -15.26 0.20 15.97
CA TRP A 150 -16.10 -0.06 14.80
C TRP A 150 -15.64 -1.26 13.96
N ARG A 151 -14.55 -1.93 14.30
CA ARG A 151 -13.88 -2.90 13.42
C ARG A 151 -14.76 -4.07 12.99
N LYS A 152 -15.48 -4.71 13.90
CA LYS A 152 -16.31 -5.87 13.57
C LYS A 152 -17.46 -5.52 12.62
N GLU A 153 -18.14 -4.41 12.87
CA GLU A 153 -19.31 -4.00 12.09
C GLU A 153 -18.91 -3.56 10.68
N ILE A 154 -17.87 -2.75 10.55
CA ILE A 154 -17.45 -2.16 9.28
C ILE A 154 -16.81 -3.18 8.35
N PHE A 155 -16.17 -4.21 8.89
CA PHE A 155 -15.55 -5.25 8.09
C PHE A 155 -16.54 -5.89 7.09
N PHE A 156 -17.79 -6.02 7.45
CA PHE A 156 -18.86 -6.57 6.60
C PHE A 156 -19.52 -5.51 5.70
N GLU A 157 -19.28 -4.24 5.93
CA GLU A 157 -19.84 -3.14 5.11
C GLU A 157 -18.99 -2.81 3.88
N ILE A 158 -17.75 -3.29 3.82
CA ILE A 158 -16.87 -3.08 2.67
C ILE A 158 -17.27 -4.05 1.55
N PRO A 159 -17.31 -3.60 0.28
CA PRO A 159 -17.73 -4.43 -0.83
C PRO A 159 -17.02 -5.77 -0.89
N ASN A 160 -17.74 -6.80 -1.31
CA ASN A 160 -17.16 -8.12 -1.49
C ASN A 160 -16.17 -8.08 -2.66
N ILE A 161 -14.90 -8.32 -2.37
CA ILE A 161 -13.81 -8.37 -3.35
C ILE A 161 -13.96 -9.50 -4.39
N CYS A 162 -14.85 -10.45 -4.15
CA CYS A 162 -15.17 -11.54 -5.06
C CYS A 162 -16.46 -11.29 -5.87
N ASP A 163 -17.16 -10.17 -5.66
CA ASP A 163 -18.37 -9.86 -6.41
C ASP A 163 -18.01 -9.28 -7.80
N PRO A 164 -18.19 -10.04 -8.89
CA PRO A 164 -17.74 -9.61 -10.20
C PRO A 164 -18.74 -8.72 -10.92
N GLN A 165 -19.93 -8.46 -10.36
CA GLN A 165 -21.03 -7.87 -11.14
C GLN A 165 -20.96 -6.35 -11.24
N ALA A 166 -20.57 -5.66 -10.17
CA ALA A 166 -20.47 -4.19 -10.17
C ALA A 166 -19.01 -3.75 -10.05
N PHE A 167 -18.58 -2.79 -10.88
CA PHE A 167 -17.24 -2.19 -10.83
C PHE A 167 -16.09 -3.19 -10.90
N ARG A 168 -16.24 -4.21 -11.76
CA ARG A 168 -15.32 -5.34 -11.90
C ARG A 168 -13.87 -4.93 -12.13
N ASN A 169 -13.64 -3.94 -13.00
CA ASN A 169 -12.28 -3.48 -13.32
C ASN A 169 -11.64 -2.79 -12.11
N GLU A 170 -12.39 -1.94 -11.42
CA GLU A 170 -11.93 -1.21 -10.25
C GLU A 170 -11.61 -2.18 -9.10
N ILE A 171 -12.49 -3.15 -8.86
CA ILE A 171 -12.29 -4.22 -7.86
C ILE A 171 -11.09 -5.08 -8.23
N GLY A 172 -10.94 -5.48 -9.50
CA GLY A 172 -9.80 -6.26 -9.98
C GLY A 172 -8.46 -5.55 -9.77
N LYS A 173 -8.41 -4.25 -10.05
CA LYS A 173 -7.23 -3.41 -9.75
C LYS A 173 -6.94 -3.39 -8.25
N ALA A 174 -7.94 -3.12 -7.41
CA ALA A 174 -7.77 -3.10 -5.95
C ALA A 174 -7.24 -4.43 -5.40
N ASN A 175 -7.73 -5.57 -5.93
CA ASN A 175 -7.25 -6.91 -5.59
C ASN A 175 -5.76 -7.06 -5.92
N ALA A 176 -5.35 -6.70 -7.12
CA ALA A 176 -3.95 -6.81 -7.56
C ALA A 176 -3.03 -5.91 -6.72
N LEU A 177 -3.44 -4.66 -6.47
CA LEU A 177 -2.68 -3.71 -5.65
C LEU A 177 -2.52 -4.20 -4.20
N MET A 178 -3.57 -4.78 -3.62
CA MET A 178 -3.49 -5.36 -2.28
C MET A 178 -2.52 -6.54 -2.24
N ILE A 179 -2.58 -7.46 -3.21
CA ILE A 179 -1.69 -8.63 -3.27
C ILE A 179 -0.22 -8.20 -3.26
N SER A 180 0.15 -7.29 -4.16
CA SER A 180 1.55 -6.82 -4.25
C SER A 180 1.96 -5.99 -3.02
N GLY A 181 1.03 -5.25 -2.40
CA GLY A 181 1.28 -4.58 -1.13
C GLY A 181 1.57 -5.56 0.00
N VAL A 182 0.82 -6.68 0.07
CA VAL A 182 1.06 -7.74 1.07
C VAL A 182 2.41 -8.43 0.84
N TRP A 183 2.85 -8.61 -0.43
CA TRP A 183 4.20 -9.11 -0.72
C TRP A 183 5.27 -8.24 -0.07
N PHE A 184 5.14 -6.93 -0.22
CA PHE A 184 6.11 -6.03 0.36
C PHE A 184 6.10 -6.06 1.90
N ILE A 185 4.92 -6.09 2.54
CA ILE A 185 4.83 -6.24 4.00
C ILE A 185 5.57 -7.52 4.44
N PHE A 186 5.27 -8.64 3.78
CA PHE A 186 5.90 -9.91 4.14
C PHE A 186 7.42 -9.87 3.99
N ALA A 187 7.91 -9.38 2.86
CA ALA A 187 9.34 -9.25 2.60
C ALA A 187 10.01 -8.28 3.59
N HIS A 188 9.37 -7.17 3.92
CA HIS A 188 9.84 -6.19 4.90
C HIS A 188 9.99 -6.79 6.31
N GLU A 189 8.97 -7.49 6.79
CA GLU A 189 9.03 -8.15 8.10
C GLU A 189 10.12 -9.24 8.14
N LEU A 190 10.25 -10.00 7.06
CA LEU A 190 11.31 -10.99 6.92
C LEU A 190 12.69 -10.34 6.91
N ALA A 191 12.84 -9.17 6.25
CA ALA A 191 14.09 -8.41 6.21
C ALA A 191 14.53 -7.96 7.60
N HIS A 192 13.60 -7.55 8.48
CA HIS A 192 13.93 -7.25 9.87
C HIS A 192 14.57 -8.45 10.60
N SER A 193 14.06 -9.66 10.38
CA SER A 193 14.65 -10.86 10.96
C SER A 193 16.04 -11.13 10.37
N TYR A 194 16.14 -11.12 9.04
CA TYR A 194 17.38 -11.41 8.31
C TYR A 194 18.52 -10.46 8.68
N LEU A 195 18.21 -9.16 8.86
CA LEU A 195 19.17 -8.13 9.29
C LEU A 195 19.44 -8.12 10.80
N GLY A 196 18.75 -8.97 11.58
CA GLY A 196 18.94 -9.09 13.02
C GLY A 196 18.32 -7.94 13.85
N HIS A 197 17.45 -7.12 13.27
CA HIS A 197 16.81 -5.96 13.93
C HIS A 197 15.95 -6.38 15.13
N THR A 198 15.42 -7.61 15.13
CA THR A 198 14.57 -8.14 16.20
C THR A 198 15.33 -8.53 17.47
N GLN A 199 16.67 -8.47 17.45
CA GLN A 199 17.53 -8.94 18.53
C GLN A 199 18.13 -7.80 19.39
N THR A 200 18.00 -6.54 18.94
CA THR A 200 18.66 -5.40 19.55
C THR A 200 17.63 -4.40 20.09
N VAL A 201 17.92 -3.85 21.29
CA VAL A 201 17.19 -2.68 21.78
C VAL A 201 17.79 -1.45 21.13
N SER A 202 17.12 -0.93 20.12
CA SER A 202 17.58 0.22 19.34
C SER A 202 17.03 1.54 19.91
N ASN A 203 17.79 2.63 19.80
CA ASN A 203 17.24 3.97 19.99
C ASN A 203 16.41 4.38 18.78
N ALA A 204 15.66 5.48 18.86
CA ALA A 204 14.75 5.93 17.82
C ALA A 204 15.45 6.13 16.47
N ASP A 205 16.65 6.73 16.45
CA ASP A 205 17.41 6.96 15.20
C ASP A 205 17.84 5.64 14.55
N GLN A 206 18.25 4.65 15.36
CA GLN A 206 18.60 3.33 14.83
C GLN A 206 17.36 2.59 14.31
N MET A 207 16.23 2.69 15.00
CA MET A 207 14.97 2.09 14.53
C MET A 207 14.57 2.61 13.15
N VAL A 208 14.70 3.93 12.92
CA VAL A 208 14.42 4.52 11.60
C VAL A 208 15.38 4.01 10.52
N LYS A 209 16.67 3.83 10.85
CA LYS A 209 17.63 3.23 9.91
C LYS A 209 17.33 1.76 9.63
N ASP A 210 16.92 1.03 10.65
CA ASP A 210 16.52 -0.38 10.55
C ASP A 210 15.29 -0.54 9.62
N GLU A 211 14.31 0.38 9.72
CA GLU A 211 13.16 0.43 8.82
C GLU A 211 13.56 0.69 7.36
N ILE A 212 14.46 1.67 7.14
CA ILE A 212 14.94 1.97 5.78
C ILE A 212 15.70 0.77 5.21
N ALA A 213 16.57 0.14 5.99
CA ALA A 213 17.31 -1.04 5.55
C ALA A 213 16.39 -2.23 5.24
N ALA A 214 15.34 -2.43 6.04
CA ALA A 214 14.34 -3.46 5.77
C ALA A 214 13.53 -3.17 4.49
N ASP A 215 13.15 -1.91 4.26
CA ASP A 215 12.49 -1.48 3.03
C ASP A 215 13.36 -1.72 1.79
N GLU A 216 14.64 -1.35 1.85
CA GLU A 216 15.58 -1.52 0.74
C GLU A 216 15.79 -3.00 0.42
N LEU A 217 16.02 -3.84 1.43
CA LEU A 217 16.21 -5.27 1.23
C LEU A 217 14.94 -5.95 0.70
N ALA A 218 13.78 -5.57 1.20
CA ALA A 218 12.51 -6.07 0.70
C ALA A 218 12.30 -5.73 -0.78
N LEU A 219 12.63 -4.48 -1.19
CA LEU A 219 12.60 -4.09 -2.60
C LEU A 219 13.61 -4.86 -3.45
N ASP A 220 14.82 -5.09 -2.95
CA ASP A 220 15.84 -5.84 -3.69
C ASP A 220 15.38 -7.29 -3.95
N TRP A 221 14.77 -7.94 -2.98
CA TRP A 221 14.17 -9.28 -3.18
C TRP A 221 13.00 -9.27 -4.16
N LEU A 222 12.18 -8.22 -4.15
CA LEU A 222 11.03 -8.10 -5.06
C LEU A 222 11.41 -7.59 -6.45
N ALA A 223 12.62 -7.03 -6.62
CA ALA A 223 13.06 -6.42 -7.88
C ALA A 223 13.05 -7.41 -9.05
N GLU A 224 13.30 -8.71 -8.82
CA GLU A 224 13.20 -9.74 -9.87
C GLU A 224 11.80 -9.82 -10.50
N THR A 225 10.76 -9.44 -9.73
CA THR A 225 9.38 -9.42 -10.23
C THR A 225 9.07 -8.20 -11.09
N PHE A 226 9.91 -7.15 -11.04
CA PHE A 226 9.65 -5.89 -11.77
C PHE A 226 9.91 -5.97 -13.27
N GLY A 227 10.71 -6.94 -13.71
CA GLY A 227 10.99 -7.20 -15.12
C GLY A 227 9.98 -8.12 -15.82
N ALA A 228 9.08 -8.75 -15.07
CA ALA A 228 8.02 -9.60 -15.61
C ALA A 228 6.88 -8.78 -16.23
N ASP A 229 5.99 -9.42 -16.99
CA ASP A 229 4.82 -8.77 -17.61
C ASP A 229 3.94 -8.01 -16.58
N ASP A 230 3.87 -8.53 -15.34
CA ASP A 230 3.13 -7.92 -14.23
C ASP A 230 3.96 -6.98 -13.35
N GLY A 231 5.22 -6.76 -13.68
CA GLY A 231 6.17 -6.00 -12.84
C GLY A 231 5.73 -4.57 -12.55
N TYR A 232 5.02 -3.97 -13.48
CA TYR A 232 4.42 -2.65 -13.27
C TYR A 232 3.34 -2.67 -12.18
N THR A 233 2.46 -3.69 -12.18
CA THR A 233 1.43 -3.87 -11.15
C THR A 233 2.05 -4.02 -9.76
N ASN A 234 3.19 -4.72 -9.66
CA ASN A 234 3.90 -4.88 -8.39
C ASN A 234 4.45 -3.55 -7.86
N LYS A 235 5.05 -2.72 -8.72
CA LYS A 235 5.49 -1.36 -8.34
C LYS A 235 4.31 -0.51 -7.85
N VAL A 236 3.18 -0.53 -8.57
CA VAL A 236 1.97 0.22 -8.17
C VAL A 236 1.41 -0.31 -6.85
N GLY A 237 1.41 -1.63 -6.63
CA GLY A 237 0.93 -2.24 -5.39
C GLY A 237 1.77 -1.86 -4.17
N ILE A 238 3.10 -1.82 -4.32
CA ILE A 238 4.01 -1.34 -3.26
C ILE A 238 3.74 0.16 -2.98
N ALA A 239 3.63 0.98 -4.02
CA ALA A 239 3.30 2.39 -3.87
C ALA A 239 1.92 2.59 -3.20
N ASN A 240 0.93 1.73 -3.53
CA ASN A 240 -0.38 1.73 -2.89
C ASN A 240 -0.32 1.41 -1.39
N LEU A 241 0.51 0.46 -1.00
CA LEU A 241 0.75 0.16 0.41
C LEU A 241 1.28 1.40 1.15
N LEU A 242 2.29 2.08 0.58
CA LEU A 242 2.84 3.30 1.17
C LEU A 242 1.77 4.41 1.29
N CYS A 243 0.91 4.52 0.28
CA CYS A 243 -0.24 5.41 0.34
C CYS A 243 -1.23 5.00 1.46
N ALA A 244 -1.48 3.69 1.66
CA ALA A 244 -2.32 3.22 2.75
C ALA A 244 -1.72 3.56 4.12
N LEU A 245 -0.41 3.38 4.30
CA LEU A 245 0.29 3.79 5.52
C LEU A 245 0.17 5.30 5.75
N LEU A 246 0.27 6.11 4.70
CA LEU A 246 0.06 7.56 4.77
C LEU A 246 -1.34 7.91 5.28
N PHE A 247 -2.38 7.15 4.89
CA PHE A 247 -3.76 7.38 5.30
C PHE A 247 -4.13 6.84 6.68
N MET A 248 -3.20 6.22 7.42
CA MET A 248 -3.47 5.75 8.78
C MET A 248 -3.79 6.87 9.77
N GLY A 249 -3.36 8.10 9.51
CA GLY A 249 -3.70 9.26 10.33
C GLY A 249 -2.98 10.53 9.88
N PRO A 250 -3.32 11.67 10.47
CA PRO A 250 -2.60 12.92 10.18
C PRO A 250 -1.16 12.89 10.68
N ASP A 251 -0.87 12.12 11.71
CA ASP A 251 0.44 11.94 12.33
C ASP A 251 1.34 10.94 11.58
N SER A 252 0.81 10.18 10.63
CA SER A 252 1.61 9.29 9.78
C SER A 252 2.74 10.04 9.03
N VAL A 253 2.51 11.30 8.69
CA VAL A 253 3.53 12.15 8.05
C VAL A 253 4.62 12.60 9.02
N SER A 254 4.41 12.50 10.34
CA SER A 254 5.40 12.92 11.34
C SER A 254 6.33 11.79 11.81
N GLY A 255 6.05 10.56 11.38
CA GLY A 255 6.76 9.37 11.87
C GLY A 255 6.55 9.14 13.39
N GLY A 256 6.42 7.91 13.81
CA GLY A 256 6.15 7.58 15.22
C GLY A 256 7.39 7.43 16.10
N GLY A 257 8.51 8.07 15.77
CA GLY A 257 9.80 7.92 16.50
C GLY A 257 10.55 6.62 16.15
N SER A 258 9.86 5.59 15.68
CA SER A 258 10.46 4.32 15.25
C SER A 258 10.44 4.11 13.74
N HIS A 259 9.65 4.90 13.01
CA HIS A 259 9.52 4.76 11.56
C HIS A 259 9.87 6.07 10.86
N PRO A 260 10.38 6.03 9.61
CA PRO A 260 10.58 7.23 8.79
C PRO A 260 9.25 7.95 8.56
N HIS A 261 9.33 9.26 8.36
CA HIS A 261 8.16 10.03 7.90
C HIS A 261 7.67 9.48 6.56
N MET A 262 6.36 9.35 6.40
CA MET A 262 5.81 8.70 5.21
C MET A 262 6.14 9.42 3.91
N ASP A 263 6.27 10.74 3.91
CA ASP A 263 6.72 11.48 2.73
C ASP A 263 8.17 11.16 2.33
N ILE A 264 9.04 10.92 3.31
CA ILE A 264 10.43 10.48 3.09
C ILE A 264 10.44 9.04 2.59
N ARG A 265 9.69 8.14 3.27
CA ARG A 265 9.61 6.73 2.91
C ARG A 265 9.10 6.54 1.47
N ILE A 266 8.04 7.26 1.10
CA ILE A 266 7.49 7.24 -0.27
C ILE A 266 8.56 7.70 -1.28
N ASP A 267 9.21 8.84 -1.03
CA ASP A 267 10.20 9.41 -1.94
C ASP A 267 11.41 8.48 -2.13
N LEU A 268 11.93 7.90 -1.05
CA LEU A 268 13.03 6.94 -1.10
C LEU A 268 12.67 5.68 -1.91
N LEU A 269 11.51 5.09 -1.64
CA LEU A 269 11.09 3.86 -2.31
C LEU A 269 10.75 4.09 -3.79
N MET A 270 10.13 5.22 -4.14
CA MET A 270 9.89 5.60 -5.54
C MET A 270 11.20 5.76 -6.31
N LYS A 271 12.22 6.38 -5.71
CA LYS A 271 13.56 6.50 -6.29
C LYS A 271 14.23 5.13 -6.45
N ARG A 272 14.14 4.26 -5.43
CA ARG A 272 14.73 2.92 -5.45
C ARG A 272 14.11 2.01 -6.51
N MET A 273 12.80 2.14 -6.76
CA MET A 273 12.11 1.42 -7.83
C MET A 273 12.51 1.87 -9.25
N ASP A 274 13.37 2.88 -9.36
CA ASP A 274 13.84 3.45 -10.64
C ASP A 274 12.66 3.79 -11.58
N VAL A 275 11.71 4.56 -11.06
CA VAL A 275 10.51 4.96 -11.80
C VAL A 275 10.87 6.12 -12.73
N PRO A 276 10.74 5.96 -14.07
CA PRO A 276 11.01 7.04 -15.02
C PRO A 276 10.15 8.27 -14.74
N GLU A 277 10.67 9.47 -14.97
CA GLU A 277 9.96 10.74 -14.70
C GLU A 277 8.62 10.88 -15.43
N ILE A 278 8.51 10.27 -16.61
CA ILE A 278 7.29 10.28 -17.42
C ILE A 278 6.26 9.24 -16.97
N ASP A 279 6.61 8.37 -16.02
CA ASP A 279 5.78 7.26 -15.61
C ASP A 279 4.51 7.72 -14.90
N VAL A 280 3.42 7.08 -15.23
CA VAL A 280 2.08 7.32 -14.68
C VAL A 280 2.00 7.03 -13.17
N LEU A 281 2.91 6.21 -12.63
CA LEU A 281 2.99 5.91 -11.20
C LEU A 281 3.20 7.16 -10.35
N TRP A 282 3.97 8.14 -10.84
CA TRP A 282 4.09 9.45 -10.17
C TRP A 282 2.73 10.15 -10.04
N GLY A 283 1.90 10.05 -11.08
CA GLY A 283 0.54 10.60 -11.05
C GLY A 283 -0.37 9.87 -10.04
N TYR A 284 -0.24 8.55 -9.94
CA TYR A 284 -0.96 7.75 -8.97
C TYR A 284 -0.62 8.16 -7.53
N VAL A 285 0.66 8.20 -7.19
CA VAL A 285 1.12 8.61 -5.85
C VAL A 285 0.80 10.08 -5.59
N GLY A 286 1.00 10.96 -6.57
CA GLY A 286 0.59 12.37 -6.47
C GLY A 286 -0.90 12.54 -6.15
N SER A 287 -1.76 11.67 -6.70
CA SER A 287 -3.19 11.65 -6.38
C SER A 287 -3.46 11.27 -4.92
N ALA A 288 -2.69 10.32 -4.39
CA ALA A 288 -2.77 9.96 -2.98
C ALA A 288 -2.34 11.12 -2.06
N LEU A 289 -1.23 11.80 -2.38
CA LEU A 289 -0.77 12.97 -1.62
C LEU A 289 -1.83 14.08 -1.64
N ARG A 290 -2.41 14.36 -2.80
CA ARG A 290 -3.52 15.31 -2.96
C ARG A 290 -4.72 14.95 -2.09
N LEU A 291 -5.16 13.71 -2.14
CA LEU A 291 -6.28 13.22 -1.33
C LEU A 291 -5.99 13.32 0.17
N TRP A 292 -4.77 13.02 0.59
CA TRP A 292 -4.37 13.16 1.99
C TRP A 292 -4.47 14.62 2.46
N LEU A 293 -3.98 15.56 1.64
CA LEU A 293 -4.09 17.00 1.91
C LEU A 293 -5.54 17.46 2.05
N MET A 294 -6.46 16.91 1.24
CA MET A 294 -7.89 17.20 1.34
C MET A 294 -8.49 16.62 2.63
N VAL A 295 -8.09 15.42 3.02
CA VAL A 295 -8.65 14.71 4.17
C VAL A 295 -8.13 15.25 5.51
N TYR A 296 -6.84 15.56 5.59
CA TYR A 296 -6.14 15.92 6.83
C TYR A 296 -5.49 17.29 6.81
N GLY A 297 -5.11 17.77 5.64
CA GLY A 297 -4.36 19.02 5.47
C GLY A 297 -5.21 20.30 5.45
N GLY A 298 -6.54 20.18 5.42
CA GLY A 298 -7.45 21.31 5.30
C GLY A 298 -7.43 21.97 3.91
N TYR A 299 -6.95 21.25 2.88
CA TYR A 299 -6.95 21.73 1.50
C TYR A 299 -8.37 21.75 0.94
N SER A 300 -8.80 22.85 0.33
CA SER A 300 -10.12 22.91 -0.30
C SER A 300 -10.05 22.48 -1.77
N ILE A 301 -11.11 21.79 -2.24
CA ILE A 301 -11.26 21.42 -3.65
C ILE A 301 -11.23 22.67 -4.55
N ALA A 302 -11.73 23.80 -4.06
CA ALA A 302 -11.78 25.04 -4.83
C ALA A 302 -10.39 25.66 -5.10
N GLU A 303 -9.45 25.52 -4.14
CA GLU A 303 -8.06 25.96 -4.32
C GLU A 303 -7.31 25.06 -5.31
N ASP A 304 -7.75 23.82 -5.42
CA ASP A 304 -7.11 22.78 -6.21
C ASP A 304 -7.63 22.72 -7.67
N MET A 305 -8.84 23.20 -7.93
CA MET A 305 -9.41 23.23 -9.30
C MET A 305 -8.70 24.21 -10.24
N ALA A 306 -7.88 25.13 -9.72
CA ALA A 306 -6.93 25.88 -10.51
C ALA A 306 -5.67 25.03 -10.82
N LEU A 307 -5.87 23.82 -11.32
CA LEU A 307 -4.78 22.93 -11.72
C LEU A 307 -3.83 23.69 -12.64
N LYS A 308 -2.64 23.99 -12.11
CA LYS A 308 -1.54 24.44 -12.95
C LYS A 308 -1.35 23.36 -14.01
N PRO A 309 -1.13 23.71 -15.28
CA PRO A 309 -0.78 22.73 -16.27
C PRO A 309 0.54 22.10 -15.83
N PHE A 310 0.51 20.84 -15.45
CA PHE A 310 1.72 20.05 -15.21
C PHE A 310 2.18 19.47 -16.55
N ASN A 311 3.47 19.50 -16.81
CA ASN A 311 4.03 18.94 -18.03
C ASN A 311 4.19 17.42 -17.95
N PHE A 312 4.43 16.90 -16.73
CA PHE A 312 4.66 15.48 -16.48
C PHE A 312 3.98 15.04 -15.17
N TYR A 313 3.74 13.73 -15.01
CA TYR A 313 3.22 13.17 -13.77
C TYR A 313 4.16 13.40 -12.58
N LYS A 314 5.47 13.46 -12.82
CA LYS A 314 6.47 13.76 -11.81
C LYS A 314 6.30 15.18 -11.25
N ASP A 315 6.02 16.19 -12.11
CA ASP A 315 5.76 17.57 -11.67
C ASP A 315 4.52 17.64 -10.75
N PHE A 316 3.50 16.86 -11.07
CA PHE A 316 2.28 16.75 -10.26
C PHE A 316 2.59 16.16 -8.89
N TYR A 317 3.36 15.06 -8.84
CA TYR A 317 3.82 14.44 -7.60
C TYR A 317 4.65 15.43 -6.77
N ASP A 318 5.66 16.06 -7.35
CA ASP A 318 6.58 16.98 -6.66
C ASP A 318 5.83 18.17 -6.06
N TYR A 319 4.83 18.69 -6.76
CA TYR A 319 3.97 19.76 -6.26
C TYR A 319 3.22 19.33 -4.99
N TYR A 320 2.56 18.17 -5.01
CA TYR A 320 1.80 17.71 -3.83
C TYR A 320 2.71 17.21 -2.71
N LEU A 321 3.90 16.68 -3.03
CA LEU A 321 4.89 16.34 -2.03
C LEU A 321 5.38 17.60 -1.29
N ALA A 322 5.66 18.67 -2.00
CA ALA A 322 6.03 19.94 -1.39
C ALA A 322 4.91 20.48 -0.48
N LYS A 323 3.67 20.42 -0.95
CA LYS A 323 2.48 20.81 -0.14
C LYS A 323 2.28 19.93 1.10
N LEU A 324 2.53 18.64 1.00
CA LEU A 324 2.50 17.72 2.13
C LEU A 324 3.58 18.12 3.17
N ARG A 325 4.80 18.41 2.74
CA ARG A 325 5.91 18.84 3.60
C ARG A 325 5.61 20.16 4.31
N GLU A 326 5.08 21.15 3.58
CA GLU A 326 4.60 22.41 4.17
C GLU A 326 3.51 22.16 5.23
N THR A 327 2.55 21.30 4.92
CA THR A 327 1.45 20.95 5.83
C THR A 327 1.96 20.21 7.06
N ARG A 328 2.88 19.26 6.90
CA ARG A 328 3.54 18.58 8.02
C ARG A 328 4.22 19.59 8.94
N GLN A 329 5.02 20.49 8.40
CA GLN A 329 5.72 21.51 9.20
C GLN A 329 4.75 22.41 9.98
N ARG A 330 3.58 22.71 9.40
CA ARG A 330 2.51 23.47 10.06
C ARG A 330 1.82 22.68 11.17
N LEU A 331 1.53 21.39 10.95
CA LEU A 331 0.84 20.54 11.90
C LEU A 331 1.77 20.05 13.03
N PHE A 332 3.05 19.87 12.72
CA PHE A 332 4.07 19.32 13.62
C PHE A 332 5.32 20.22 13.61
N PRO A 333 5.24 21.44 14.17
CA PRO A 333 6.32 22.45 14.10
C PRO A 333 7.60 22.04 14.84
N GLU A 334 7.52 21.10 15.79
CA GLU A 334 8.67 20.61 16.55
C GLU A 334 9.53 19.60 15.79
N TRP A 335 9.10 19.24 14.57
CA TRP A 335 9.85 18.31 13.77
C TRP A 335 11.16 18.91 13.24
N VAL A 336 12.26 18.25 13.55
CA VAL A 336 13.58 18.57 13.04
C VAL A 336 13.97 17.55 11.96
N LYS A 337 14.44 18.05 10.80
CA LYS A 337 14.93 17.18 9.72
C LYS A 337 16.11 16.34 10.23
N PRO A 338 16.05 14.99 10.14
CA PRO A 338 17.16 14.17 10.59
C PRO A 338 18.42 14.36 9.74
N ASP A 339 19.60 14.28 10.35
CA ASP A 339 20.89 14.46 9.65
C ASP A 339 21.16 13.43 8.55
N TRP A 340 20.52 12.25 8.62
CA TRP A 340 20.65 11.18 7.62
C TRP A 340 19.80 11.41 6.35
N TYR A 341 18.89 12.39 6.37
CA TYR A 341 18.04 12.69 5.22
C TYR A 341 18.78 13.66 4.26
N VAL A 342 19.26 13.12 3.17
CA VAL A 342 19.84 13.89 2.05
C VAL A 342 18.76 14.08 0.98
N GLU A 343 18.50 15.33 0.58
CA GLU A 343 17.56 15.68 -0.50
C GLU A 343 18.01 15.20 -1.87
#